data_16f2a7385cb159096fd631a189fbf8bf
#
_entry.id   16f2a7385cb159096fd631a189fbf8bf
#
_cell.length_a   1.000
_cell.length_b   1.000
_cell.length_c   1.000
_cell.angle_alpha   90.00
_cell.angle_beta   90.00
_cell.angle_gamma   90.00
#
_symmetry.space_group_name_H-M   'P 1'
#
loop_
_entity.id
_entity.type
_entity.pdbx_description
1 polymer ?
#
loop_
_entity_poly.entity_id
_entity_poly.type
_entity_poly.pdbx_seq_one_letter_code
_entity_poly.pdbx_strand_id
1 'polypeptide(L)'
;MNPYVSYGLVLAVGLALAFGLTVLFGHFALPVLRSKKAGQPINEYVKEHQYKAGTPTMGGISFVPAFLAVMALWFIACAVDIAQANEGFTYRREILSMALICLYAFGNAAIGFVDDYFKLMRRQNEGLTEKQKFLLQVVLAAAFLAMMKIVGTMTTVLHIPFFHVYWDLGWFAYPIYLVVMVGFVNATNITDGLDGLASSICATVAVFMVVYSLTMRTRSISQVIDVYPGFIGAVLLGCVLGFLVYNHHPAKMFMGDTGSLFLGAVIMGTSVMVGELILFVLAGFMFVIEMLSSLLQRVYYKLSHGKRIFKMAPLHHHFEKCGWKEVKIVGVFSLVSALFCLLAWLGMM
;
A
#
# COMPACT_ATOMS: atom_id res chain seq x y z
N MET A 1 -12.35 2.91 -31.78
CA MET A 1 -12.89 2.35 -30.52
C MET A 1 -13.18 3.50 -29.58
N ASN A 2 -14.27 3.47 -28.80
CA ASN A 2 -14.57 4.55 -27.85
C ASN A 2 -13.43 4.65 -26.82
N PRO A 3 -12.83 5.83 -26.57
CA PRO A 3 -11.66 5.95 -25.67
C PRO A 3 -11.94 5.50 -24.22
N TYR A 4 -13.19 5.52 -23.77
CA TYR A 4 -13.57 4.99 -22.45
C TYR A 4 -13.60 3.45 -22.44
N VAL A 5 -14.02 2.80 -23.52
CA VAL A 5 -14.02 1.34 -23.65
C VAL A 5 -12.58 0.82 -23.70
N SER A 6 -11.70 1.51 -24.45
CA SER A 6 -10.29 1.12 -24.51
C SER A 6 -9.58 1.24 -23.15
N TYR A 7 -9.86 2.30 -22.40
CA TYR A 7 -9.28 2.49 -21.08
C TYR A 7 -9.78 1.45 -20.06
N GLY A 8 -11.10 1.22 -20.02
CA GLY A 8 -11.66 0.17 -19.16
C GLY A 8 -11.07 -1.22 -19.44
N LEU A 9 -10.83 -1.53 -20.72
CA LEU A 9 -10.19 -2.78 -21.12
C LEU A 9 -8.75 -2.87 -20.60
N VAL A 10 -7.97 -1.79 -20.70
CA VAL A 10 -6.59 -1.72 -20.20
C VAL A 10 -6.56 -1.96 -18.68
N LEU A 11 -7.44 -1.32 -17.92
CA LEU A 11 -7.55 -1.54 -16.47
C LEU A 11 -7.90 -3.00 -16.15
N ALA A 12 -8.87 -3.58 -16.86
CA ALA A 12 -9.31 -4.97 -16.66
C ALA A 12 -8.19 -5.97 -16.99
N VAL A 13 -7.44 -5.74 -18.07
CA VAL A 13 -6.29 -6.57 -18.46
C VAL A 13 -5.18 -6.46 -17.40
N GLY A 14 -4.83 -5.24 -16.97
CA GLY A 14 -3.83 -5.02 -15.92
C GLY A 14 -4.18 -5.74 -14.62
N LEU A 15 -5.44 -5.61 -14.17
CA LEU A 15 -5.96 -6.31 -13.00
C LEU A 15 -5.88 -7.83 -13.16
N ALA A 16 -6.37 -8.37 -14.28
CA ALA A 16 -6.41 -9.81 -14.53
C ALA A 16 -5.00 -10.42 -14.60
N LEU A 17 -4.05 -9.74 -15.26
CA LEU A 17 -2.65 -10.17 -15.33
C LEU A 17 -2.00 -10.14 -13.94
N ALA A 18 -2.18 -9.07 -13.17
CA ALA A 18 -1.64 -8.94 -11.83
C ALA A 18 -2.21 -10.00 -10.89
N PHE A 19 -3.51 -10.26 -10.95
CA PHE A 19 -4.15 -11.33 -10.21
C PHE A 19 -3.56 -12.70 -10.58
N GLY A 20 -3.55 -13.04 -11.87
CA GLY A 20 -3.06 -14.33 -12.34
C GLY A 20 -1.60 -14.58 -12.00
N LEU A 21 -0.72 -13.57 -12.21
CA LEU A 21 0.70 -13.67 -11.86
C LEU A 21 0.90 -13.79 -10.35
N THR A 22 0.14 -13.07 -9.53
CA THR A 22 0.22 -13.18 -8.07
C THR A 22 -0.17 -14.58 -7.59
N VAL A 23 -1.26 -15.14 -8.14
CA VAL A 23 -1.68 -16.51 -7.82
C VAL A 23 -0.60 -17.49 -8.28
N LEU A 24 -0.07 -17.34 -9.47
CA LEU A 24 0.99 -18.21 -10.00
C LEU A 24 2.24 -18.16 -9.12
N PHE A 25 2.74 -16.96 -8.81
CA PHE A 25 3.95 -16.82 -7.99
C PHE A 25 3.71 -17.30 -6.56
N GLY A 26 2.53 -17.08 -6.00
CA GLY A 26 2.13 -17.62 -4.69
C GLY A 26 2.10 -19.15 -4.68
N HIS A 27 1.65 -19.78 -5.77
CA HIS A 27 1.67 -21.23 -5.91
C HIS A 27 3.09 -21.81 -5.82
N PHE A 28 4.08 -21.18 -6.44
CA PHE A 28 5.47 -21.60 -6.35
C PHE A 28 6.16 -21.16 -5.05
N ALA A 29 5.83 -20.00 -4.53
CA ALA A 29 6.44 -19.48 -3.30
C ALA A 29 6.02 -20.27 -2.05
N LEU A 30 4.76 -20.66 -1.95
CA LEU A 30 4.22 -21.32 -0.76
C LEU A 30 4.98 -22.61 -0.36
N PRO A 31 5.23 -23.57 -1.25
CA PRO A 31 5.98 -24.78 -0.88
C PRO A 31 7.44 -24.46 -0.50
N VAL A 32 8.08 -23.50 -1.17
CA VAL A 32 9.45 -23.06 -0.85
C VAL A 32 9.52 -22.43 0.55
N LEU A 33 8.58 -21.55 0.89
CA LEU A 33 8.52 -20.93 2.20
C LEU A 33 8.22 -21.95 3.30
N ARG A 34 7.34 -22.92 3.04
CA ARG A 34 7.05 -24.03 3.98
C ARG A 34 8.27 -24.92 4.22
N SER A 35 9.01 -25.27 3.17
CA SER A 35 10.21 -26.13 3.29
C SER A 35 11.31 -25.48 4.12
N LYS A 36 11.43 -24.15 4.06
CA LYS A 36 12.39 -23.37 4.86
C LYS A 36 11.91 -23.13 6.31
N LYS A 37 10.76 -23.66 6.70
CA LYS A 37 10.13 -23.38 8.01
C LYS A 37 10.07 -21.89 8.30
N ALA A 38 9.67 -21.10 7.30
CA ALA A 38 9.57 -19.65 7.35
C ALA A 38 8.40 -19.15 8.23
N GLY A 39 7.92 -19.97 9.15
CA GLY A 39 6.91 -19.60 10.13
C GLY A 39 7.50 -18.68 11.21
N GLN A 40 6.85 -17.55 11.46
CA GLN A 40 7.22 -16.71 12.60
C GLN A 40 6.87 -17.41 13.92
N PRO A 41 7.72 -17.34 14.96
CA PRO A 41 7.31 -17.68 16.29
C PRO A 41 6.21 -16.69 16.72
N ILE A 42 5.07 -17.23 17.13
CA ILE A 42 3.93 -16.41 17.56
C ILE A 42 4.28 -15.78 18.91
N ASN A 43 4.00 -14.50 19.03
CA ASN A 43 4.26 -13.75 20.26
C ASN A 43 3.40 -14.35 21.40
N GLU A 44 4.01 -14.68 22.54
CA GLU A 44 3.36 -15.33 23.68
C GLU A 44 2.16 -14.55 24.24
N TYR A 45 2.09 -13.24 23.93
CA TYR A 45 0.99 -12.37 24.35
C TYR A 45 -0.32 -12.57 23.55
N VAL A 46 -0.29 -13.28 22.40
CA VAL A 46 -1.46 -13.53 21.54
C VAL A 46 -1.74 -15.03 21.49
N LYS A 47 -2.25 -15.57 22.61
CA LYS A 47 -2.57 -17.00 22.74
C LYS A 47 -3.60 -17.48 21.69
N GLU A 48 -4.47 -16.60 21.26
CA GLU A 48 -5.50 -16.85 20.25
C GLU A 48 -4.91 -17.24 18.87
N HIS A 49 -3.66 -16.89 18.60
CA HIS A 49 -3.01 -17.17 17.29
C HIS A 49 -2.11 -18.43 17.31
N GLN A 50 -2.06 -19.20 18.40
CA GLN A 50 -1.20 -20.39 18.47
C GLN A 50 -1.50 -21.43 17.38
N TYR A 51 -2.76 -21.53 16.90
CA TYR A 51 -3.13 -22.40 15.77
C TYR A 51 -2.51 -22.00 14.44
N LYS A 52 -2.02 -20.75 14.30
CA LYS A 52 -1.33 -20.21 13.13
C LYS A 52 0.17 -20.54 13.11
N ALA A 53 0.68 -21.22 14.16
CA ALA A 53 2.08 -21.59 14.24
C ALA A 53 2.49 -22.44 13.04
N GLY A 54 3.57 -22.02 12.36
CA GLY A 54 4.04 -22.70 11.15
C GLY A 54 3.49 -22.16 9.84
N THR A 55 2.54 -21.22 9.86
CA THR A 55 2.15 -20.50 8.63
C THR A 55 3.33 -19.65 8.16
N PRO A 56 3.78 -19.81 6.90
CA PRO A 56 4.93 -19.07 6.40
C PRO A 56 4.62 -17.59 6.23
N THR A 57 5.60 -16.75 6.53
CA THR A 57 5.61 -15.31 6.24
C THR A 57 6.32 -14.99 4.93
N MET A 58 6.52 -13.71 4.60
CA MET A 58 7.15 -13.21 3.37
C MET A 58 6.26 -13.37 2.13
N GLY A 59 4.94 -13.38 2.29
CA GLY A 59 4.00 -13.51 1.16
C GLY A 59 4.09 -12.38 0.13
N GLY A 60 4.67 -11.24 0.51
CA GLY A 60 4.99 -10.14 -0.42
C GLY A 60 5.76 -10.57 -1.66
N ILE A 61 6.58 -11.64 -1.57
CA ILE A 61 7.30 -12.19 -2.72
C ILE A 61 6.39 -12.75 -3.82
N SER A 62 5.12 -12.96 -3.56
CA SER A 62 4.16 -13.42 -4.59
C SER A 62 3.62 -12.27 -5.43
N PHE A 63 3.34 -11.11 -4.84
CA PHE A 63 2.68 -10.02 -5.55
C PHE A 63 3.59 -8.84 -5.89
N VAL A 64 4.69 -8.61 -5.16
CA VAL A 64 5.65 -7.57 -5.54
C VAL A 64 6.24 -7.80 -6.93
N PRO A 65 6.77 -9.00 -7.27
CA PRO A 65 7.24 -9.27 -8.63
C PRO A 65 6.10 -9.26 -9.67
N ALA A 66 4.88 -9.68 -9.29
CA ALA A 66 3.73 -9.65 -10.19
C ALA A 66 3.37 -8.20 -10.57
N PHE A 67 3.32 -7.30 -9.57
CA PHE A 67 3.11 -5.87 -9.80
C PHE A 67 4.16 -5.29 -10.75
N LEU A 68 5.45 -5.51 -10.45
CA LEU A 68 6.54 -4.98 -11.25
C LEU A 68 6.55 -5.55 -12.68
N ALA A 69 6.20 -6.82 -12.86
CA ALA A 69 6.10 -7.43 -14.19
C ALA A 69 4.98 -6.79 -15.03
N VAL A 70 3.80 -6.57 -14.46
CA VAL A 70 2.70 -5.90 -15.18
C VAL A 70 3.04 -4.45 -15.48
N MET A 71 3.68 -3.73 -14.54
CA MET A 71 4.16 -2.37 -14.78
C MET A 71 5.22 -2.33 -15.88
N ALA A 72 6.14 -3.29 -15.93
CA ALA A 72 7.15 -3.39 -17.00
C ALA A 72 6.50 -3.63 -18.37
N LEU A 73 5.50 -4.49 -18.46
CA LEU A 73 4.73 -4.69 -19.70
C LEU A 73 4.04 -3.40 -20.14
N TRP A 74 3.48 -2.64 -19.20
CA TRP A 74 2.90 -1.33 -19.48
C TRP A 74 3.94 -0.34 -20.00
N PHE A 75 5.13 -0.25 -19.41
CA PHE A 75 6.20 0.62 -19.89
C PHE A 75 6.67 0.25 -21.30
N ILE A 76 6.74 -1.05 -21.61
CA ILE A 76 7.07 -1.53 -22.96
C ILE A 76 5.98 -1.09 -23.95
N ALA A 77 4.70 -1.25 -23.61
CA ALA A 77 3.60 -0.81 -24.46
C ALA A 77 3.64 0.71 -24.72
N CYS A 78 3.84 1.51 -23.67
CA CYS A 78 3.99 2.96 -23.80
C CYS A 78 5.21 3.34 -24.67
N ALA A 79 6.33 2.65 -24.53
CA ALA A 79 7.53 2.91 -25.34
C ALA A 79 7.29 2.62 -26.84
N VAL A 80 6.53 1.58 -27.16
CA VAL A 80 6.15 1.25 -28.55
C VAL A 80 5.23 2.32 -29.11
N ASP A 81 4.21 2.76 -28.36
CA ASP A 81 3.29 3.81 -28.80
C ASP A 81 4.01 5.14 -29.06
N ILE A 82 4.93 5.54 -28.15
CA ILE A 82 5.75 6.75 -28.33
C ILE A 82 6.62 6.67 -29.58
N ALA A 83 7.20 5.51 -29.86
CA ALA A 83 8.05 5.30 -31.03
C ALA A 83 7.25 5.41 -32.36
N GLN A 84 5.96 5.00 -32.35
CA GLN A 84 5.09 5.05 -33.51
C GLN A 84 4.45 6.43 -33.75
N ALA A 85 4.10 7.15 -32.67
CA ALA A 85 3.33 8.39 -32.75
C ALA A 85 4.17 9.64 -33.08
N ASN A 86 5.50 9.59 -33.08
CA ASN A 86 6.41 10.76 -33.17
C ASN A 86 6.11 11.89 -32.15
N GLU A 87 5.25 11.66 -31.16
CA GLU A 87 4.81 12.64 -30.15
C GLU A 87 5.57 12.50 -28.82
N GLY A 88 6.87 12.33 -28.89
CA GLY A 88 7.75 11.86 -27.84
C GLY A 88 7.88 12.68 -26.54
N PHE A 89 7.16 13.79 -26.36
CA PHE A 89 7.38 14.66 -25.20
C PHE A 89 6.25 14.69 -24.17
N THR A 90 5.01 14.42 -24.53
CA THR A 90 3.84 14.69 -23.67
C THR A 90 3.69 13.70 -22.51
N TYR A 91 4.18 12.46 -22.63
CA TYR A 91 3.97 11.38 -21.64
C TYR A 91 5.20 11.02 -20.81
N ARG A 92 6.34 11.67 -21.02
CA ARG A 92 7.60 11.30 -20.34
C ARG A 92 7.55 11.51 -18.84
N ARG A 93 6.91 12.57 -18.36
CA ARG A 93 6.84 12.88 -16.92
C ARG A 93 6.08 11.81 -16.16
N GLU A 94 4.91 11.43 -16.68
CA GLU A 94 4.02 10.46 -16.05
C GLU A 94 4.65 9.08 -16.03
N ILE A 95 5.24 8.64 -17.13
CA ILE A 95 5.95 7.36 -17.23
C ILE A 95 7.14 7.33 -16.26
N LEU A 96 7.93 8.40 -16.20
CA LEU A 96 9.03 8.52 -15.24
C LEU A 96 8.52 8.51 -13.80
N SER A 97 7.41 9.18 -13.51
CA SER A 97 6.80 9.19 -12.18
C SER A 97 6.32 7.79 -11.78
N MET A 98 5.68 7.06 -12.69
CA MET A 98 5.28 5.67 -12.45
C MET A 98 6.50 4.76 -12.21
N ALA A 99 7.58 4.93 -12.98
CA ALA A 99 8.82 4.19 -12.77
C ALA A 99 9.45 4.51 -11.40
N LEU A 100 9.42 5.78 -10.99
CA LEU A 100 9.87 6.19 -9.66
C LEU A 100 8.99 5.60 -8.55
N ILE A 101 7.68 5.52 -8.74
CA ILE A 101 6.76 4.85 -7.80
C ILE A 101 7.13 3.37 -7.68
N CYS A 102 7.36 2.68 -8.80
CA CYS A 102 7.80 1.28 -8.80
C CYS A 102 9.13 1.11 -8.04
N LEU A 103 10.09 2.01 -8.25
CA LEU A 103 11.38 1.98 -7.56
C LEU A 103 11.24 2.27 -6.06
N TYR A 104 10.43 3.25 -5.68
CA TYR A 104 10.14 3.58 -4.28
C TYR A 104 9.43 2.41 -3.56
N ALA A 105 8.43 1.82 -4.21
CA ALA A 105 7.70 0.69 -3.66
C ALA A 105 8.60 -0.56 -3.55
N PHE A 106 9.42 -0.84 -4.58
CA PHE A 106 10.39 -1.93 -4.54
C PHE A 106 11.44 -1.71 -3.44
N GLY A 107 11.94 -0.49 -3.26
CA GLY A 107 12.86 -0.16 -2.18
C GLY A 107 12.28 -0.44 -0.79
N ASN A 108 10.99 -0.08 -0.57
CA ASN A 108 10.30 -0.42 0.67
C ASN A 108 10.09 -1.92 0.83
N ALA A 109 9.73 -2.63 -0.25
CA ALA A 109 9.66 -4.09 -0.25
C ALA A 109 11.02 -4.73 0.08
N ALA A 110 12.12 -4.18 -0.44
CA ALA A 110 13.47 -4.67 -0.14
C ALA A 110 13.85 -4.47 1.32
N ILE A 111 13.50 -3.32 1.92
CA ILE A 111 13.67 -3.08 3.37
C ILE A 111 12.88 -4.15 4.16
N GLY A 112 11.62 -4.38 3.80
CA GLY A 112 10.79 -5.41 4.43
C GLY A 112 11.33 -6.81 4.22
N PHE A 113 11.82 -7.12 3.02
CA PHE A 113 12.41 -8.42 2.72
C PHE A 113 13.65 -8.70 3.56
N VAL A 114 14.53 -7.72 3.73
CA VAL A 114 15.73 -7.85 4.56
C VAL A 114 15.33 -8.06 6.03
N ASP A 115 14.31 -7.35 6.50
CA ASP A 115 13.78 -7.51 7.85
C ASP A 115 13.20 -8.92 8.07
N ASP A 116 12.30 -9.37 7.19
CA ASP A 116 11.71 -10.71 7.22
C ASP A 116 12.78 -11.81 7.11
N TYR A 117 13.77 -11.62 6.22
CA TYR A 117 14.85 -12.56 6.01
C TYR A 117 15.74 -12.73 7.25
N PHE A 118 16.07 -11.64 7.94
CA PHE A 118 16.83 -11.71 9.18
C PHE A 118 16.06 -12.41 10.30
N LYS A 119 14.74 -12.13 10.43
CA LYS A 119 13.87 -12.84 11.38
C LYS A 119 13.90 -14.36 11.11
N LEU A 120 13.81 -14.73 9.82
CA LEU A 120 13.84 -16.14 9.40
C LEU A 120 15.17 -16.81 9.71
N MET A 121 16.29 -16.18 9.34
CA MET A 121 17.65 -16.74 9.51
C MET A 121 18.02 -16.89 10.97
N ARG A 122 17.68 -15.91 11.81
CA ARG A 122 17.98 -15.92 13.24
C ARG A 122 16.99 -16.76 14.05
N ARG A 123 15.87 -17.18 13.44
CA ARG A 123 14.74 -17.84 14.14
C ARG A 123 14.25 -17.04 15.36
N GLN A 124 14.28 -15.74 15.27
CA GLN A 124 13.90 -14.78 16.30
C GLN A 124 12.92 -13.76 15.72
N ASN A 125 12.18 -13.08 16.58
CA ASN A 125 11.29 -11.98 16.13
C ASN A 125 12.05 -10.68 15.85
N GLU A 126 13.37 -10.65 15.99
CA GLU A 126 14.21 -9.47 15.78
C GLU A 126 14.85 -9.49 14.39
N GLY A 127 14.35 -8.63 13.52
CA GLY A 127 14.92 -8.33 12.20
C GLY A 127 15.89 -7.13 12.26
N LEU A 128 15.62 -6.13 11.44
CA LEU A 128 16.25 -4.82 11.55
C LEU A 128 15.78 -4.10 12.82
N THR A 129 16.63 -3.30 13.43
CA THR A 129 16.16 -2.45 14.53
C THR A 129 15.14 -1.43 14.00
N GLU A 130 14.17 -1.02 14.86
CA GLU A 130 13.16 -0.01 14.49
C GLU A 130 13.81 1.27 13.93
N LYS A 131 14.95 1.68 14.51
CA LYS A 131 15.70 2.86 14.05
C LYS A 131 16.31 2.68 12.65
N GLN A 132 16.89 1.50 12.37
CA GLN A 132 17.46 1.19 11.04
C GLN A 132 16.37 1.18 9.98
N LYS A 133 15.27 0.48 10.24
CA LYS A 133 14.12 0.40 9.34
C LYS A 133 13.56 1.79 9.05
N PHE A 134 13.32 2.59 10.09
CA PHE A 134 12.83 3.96 9.96
C PHE A 134 13.79 4.85 9.17
N LEU A 135 15.10 4.81 9.47
CA LEU A 135 16.09 5.63 8.76
C LEU A 135 16.15 5.29 7.25
N LEU A 136 16.14 3.99 6.91
CA LEU A 136 16.13 3.55 5.51
C LEU A 136 14.88 4.04 4.77
N GLN A 137 13.71 3.97 5.40
CA GLN A 137 12.46 4.49 4.84
C GLN A 137 12.51 6.01 4.64
N VAL A 138 13.06 6.77 5.60
CA VAL A 138 13.24 8.23 5.50
C VAL A 138 14.15 8.59 4.32
N VAL A 139 15.31 7.93 4.21
CA VAL A 139 16.24 8.16 3.10
C VAL A 139 15.60 7.84 1.76
N LEU A 140 14.89 6.72 1.67
CA LEU A 140 14.22 6.30 0.44
C LEU A 140 13.09 7.25 0.04
N ALA A 141 12.28 7.71 1.00
CA ALA A 141 11.21 8.67 0.75
C ALA A 141 11.76 10.05 0.37
N ALA A 142 12.83 10.51 1.02
CA ALA A 142 13.48 11.77 0.66
C ALA A 142 14.07 11.73 -0.76
N ALA A 143 14.72 10.63 -1.13
CA ALA A 143 15.24 10.42 -2.49
C ALA A 143 14.09 10.39 -3.52
N PHE A 144 13.00 9.70 -3.22
CA PHE A 144 11.82 9.68 -4.08
C PHE A 144 11.23 11.08 -4.29
N LEU A 145 11.00 11.86 -3.22
CA LEU A 145 10.49 13.22 -3.31
C LEU A 145 11.42 14.13 -4.12
N ALA A 146 12.74 14.02 -3.93
CA ALA A 146 13.71 14.76 -4.71
C ALA A 146 13.64 14.43 -6.20
N MET A 147 13.53 13.13 -6.55
CA MET A 147 13.39 12.69 -7.94
C MET A 147 12.05 13.13 -8.55
N MET A 148 10.94 13.06 -7.82
CA MET A 148 9.63 13.55 -8.27
C MET A 148 9.66 15.07 -8.51
N LYS A 149 10.42 15.83 -7.71
CA LYS A 149 10.66 17.26 -7.96
C LYS A 149 11.45 17.50 -9.24
N ILE A 150 12.51 16.71 -9.48
CA ILE A 150 13.35 16.83 -10.71
C ILE A 150 12.51 16.50 -11.94
N VAL A 151 11.67 15.48 -11.88
CA VAL A 151 10.73 15.12 -12.97
C VAL A 151 9.64 16.19 -13.17
N GLY A 152 9.36 17.00 -12.15
CA GLY A 152 8.40 18.10 -12.18
C GLY A 152 6.96 17.69 -11.96
N THR A 153 6.74 16.57 -11.27
CA THR A 153 5.40 16.08 -10.90
C THR A 153 5.07 16.34 -9.42
N MET A 154 6.07 16.58 -8.57
CA MET A 154 5.80 16.97 -7.20
C MET A 154 5.30 18.41 -7.10
N THR A 155 4.16 18.60 -6.46
CA THR A 155 3.60 19.92 -6.13
C THR A 155 3.84 20.28 -4.66
N THR A 156 4.03 21.57 -4.36
CA THR A 156 4.04 22.12 -3.00
C THR A 156 2.65 22.58 -2.55
N VAL A 157 1.69 22.55 -3.46
CA VAL A 157 0.31 22.93 -3.19
C VAL A 157 -0.43 21.77 -2.57
N LEU A 158 -0.95 21.97 -1.38
CA LEU A 158 -1.78 21.01 -0.66
C LEU A 158 -3.25 21.31 -0.95
N HIS A 159 -3.94 20.37 -1.59
CA HIS A 159 -5.39 20.43 -1.74
C HIS A 159 -6.09 19.96 -0.46
N ILE A 160 -7.01 20.78 0.05
CA ILE A 160 -7.86 20.46 1.20
C ILE A 160 -9.23 20.01 0.67
N PRO A 161 -9.53 18.70 0.68
CA PRO A 161 -10.80 18.16 0.20
C PRO A 161 -12.00 18.82 0.89
N PHE A 162 -13.17 18.81 0.26
CA PHE A 162 -14.44 19.41 0.68
C PHE A 162 -14.49 20.93 0.64
N PHE A 163 -13.38 21.63 0.94
CA PHE A 163 -13.32 23.09 0.95
C PHE A 163 -12.81 23.65 -0.38
N HIS A 164 -12.24 22.80 -1.26
CA HIS A 164 -11.58 23.17 -2.52
C HIS A 164 -10.54 24.29 -2.33
N VAL A 165 -9.87 24.28 -1.18
CA VAL A 165 -8.80 25.22 -0.86
C VAL A 165 -7.47 24.60 -1.28
N TYR A 166 -6.68 25.40 -1.99
CA TYR A 166 -5.33 25.04 -2.42
C TYR A 166 -4.34 25.92 -1.66
N TRP A 167 -3.56 25.29 -0.78
CA TRP A 167 -2.62 25.98 0.08
C TRP A 167 -1.19 25.66 -0.34
N ASP A 168 -0.46 26.65 -0.88
CA ASP A 168 0.95 26.47 -1.18
C ASP A 168 1.79 26.52 0.08
N LEU A 169 2.34 25.38 0.45
CA LEU A 169 3.21 25.20 1.62
C LEU A 169 4.66 25.56 1.33
N GLY A 170 5.03 25.83 0.06
CA GLY A 170 6.40 26.07 -0.34
C GLY A 170 7.33 24.94 0.12
N TRP A 171 8.47 25.29 0.73
CA TRP A 171 9.44 24.30 1.22
C TRP A 171 8.93 23.41 2.36
N PHE A 172 7.92 23.83 3.12
CA PHE A 172 7.33 23.01 4.19
C PHE A 172 6.56 21.79 3.66
N ALA A 173 6.22 21.76 2.36
CA ALA A 173 5.61 20.59 1.75
C ALA A 173 6.51 19.35 1.89
N TYR A 174 7.82 19.47 1.68
CA TYR A 174 8.73 18.31 1.68
C TYR A 174 8.77 17.56 3.01
N PRO A 175 9.01 18.21 4.17
CA PRO A 175 8.99 17.50 5.45
C PRO A 175 7.59 16.94 5.78
N ILE A 176 6.51 17.60 5.38
CA ILE A 176 5.14 17.09 5.58
C ILE A 176 4.93 15.83 4.77
N TYR A 177 5.23 15.85 3.47
CA TYR A 177 5.13 14.66 2.61
C TYR A 177 6.01 13.53 3.15
N LEU A 178 7.24 13.81 3.57
CA LEU A 178 8.16 12.83 4.12
C LEU A 178 7.57 12.12 5.35
N VAL A 179 7.07 12.89 6.32
CA VAL A 179 6.47 12.36 7.55
C VAL A 179 5.22 11.53 7.24
N VAL A 180 4.34 12.05 6.38
CA VAL A 180 3.10 11.35 6.01
C VAL A 180 3.40 10.06 5.26
N MET A 181 4.31 10.08 4.29
CA MET A 181 4.67 8.89 3.51
C MET A 181 5.26 7.79 4.38
N VAL A 182 6.28 8.12 5.20
CA VAL A 182 6.91 7.14 6.10
C VAL A 182 5.91 6.65 7.16
N GLY A 183 5.10 7.55 7.71
CA GLY A 183 4.03 7.21 8.64
C GLY A 183 3.02 6.25 8.03
N PHE A 184 2.53 6.52 6.82
CA PHE A 184 1.55 5.68 6.15
C PHE A 184 2.11 4.30 5.78
N VAL A 185 3.36 4.21 5.31
CA VAL A 185 4.05 2.94 5.04
C VAL A 185 4.13 2.08 6.31
N ASN A 186 4.43 2.68 7.46
CA ASN A 186 4.41 1.96 8.74
C ASN A 186 2.99 1.66 9.22
N ALA A 187 2.01 2.50 8.91
CA ALA A 187 0.59 2.23 9.21
C ALA A 187 0.07 0.98 8.50
N THR A 188 0.42 0.80 7.21
CA THR A 188 0.08 -0.44 6.48
C THR A 188 0.75 -1.67 7.10
N ASN A 189 2.00 -1.54 7.54
CA ASN A 189 2.71 -2.63 8.21
C ASN A 189 2.09 -2.99 9.57
N ILE A 190 1.72 -2.00 10.39
CA ILE A 190 1.03 -2.22 11.67
C ILE A 190 -0.34 -2.89 11.47
N THR A 191 -1.02 -2.64 10.35
CA THR A 191 -2.33 -3.21 10.03
C THR A 191 -2.26 -4.69 9.61
N ASP A 192 -1.09 -5.19 9.20
CA ASP A 192 -0.89 -6.60 8.80
C ASP A 192 -0.79 -7.54 10.01
N GLY A 193 -1.78 -7.48 10.92
CA GLY A 193 -1.84 -8.30 12.13
C GLY A 193 -2.84 -9.45 12.09
N LEU A 194 -3.81 -9.43 11.16
CA LEU A 194 -4.84 -10.46 11.01
C LEU A 194 -4.91 -10.97 9.57
N ASP A 195 -5.37 -12.22 9.40
CA ASP A 195 -5.51 -12.88 8.11
C ASP A 195 -6.39 -12.06 7.15
N GLY A 196 -5.80 -11.55 6.07
CA GLY A 196 -6.49 -10.78 5.04
C GLY A 196 -6.79 -9.32 5.39
N LEU A 197 -6.47 -8.82 6.59
CA LEU A 197 -6.85 -7.47 7.01
C LEU A 197 -6.20 -6.39 6.12
N ALA A 198 -4.87 -6.35 6.08
CA ALA A 198 -4.16 -5.35 5.27
C ALA A 198 -4.48 -5.46 3.78
N SER A 199 -4.60 -6.70 3.26
CA SER A 199 -4.97 -6.96 1.87
C SER A 199 -6.38 -6.45 1.54
N SER A 200 -7.37 -6.69 2.40
CA SER A 200 -8.76 -6.27 2.17
C SER A 200 -8.92 -4.76 2.24
N ILE A 201 -8.28 -4.09 3.21
CA ILE A 201 -8.26 -2.63 3.30
C ILE A 201 -7.55 -2.04 2.08
N CYS A 202 -6.40 -2.60 1.67
CA CYS A 202 -5.70 -2.15 0.47
C CYS A 202 -6.53 -2.33 -0.80
N ALA A 203 -7.35 -3.40 -0.90
CA ALA A 203 -8.26 -3.59 -2.01
C ALA A 203 -9.28 -2.45 -2.13
N THR A 204 -9.85 -1.95 -1.01
CA THR A 204 -10.78 -0.80 -1.04
C THR A 204 -10.08 0.47 -1.52
N VAL A 205 -8.84 0.72 -1.06
CA VAL A 205 -8.04 1.87 -1.50
C VAL A 205 -7.65 1.76 -2.98
N ALA A 206 -7.31 0.56 -3.45
CA ALA A 206 -7.01 0.32 -4.87
C ALA A 206 -8.24 0.55 -5.77
N VAL A 207 -9.44 0.17 -5.32
CA VAL A 207 -10.70 0.53 -6.00
C VAL A 207 -10.90 2.04 -6.02
N PHE A 208 -10.64 2.73 -4.90
CA PHE A 208 -10.68 4.21 -4.88
C PHE A 208 -9.73 4.82 -5.91
N MET A 209 -8.50 4.32 -6.07
CA MET A 209 -7.55 4.82 -7.07
C MET A 209 -8.10 4.69 -8.50
N VAL A 210 -8.78 3.57 -8.80
CA VAL A 210 -9.46 3.38 -10.09
C VAL A 210 -10.61 4.38 -10.25
N VAL A 211 -11.47 4.51 -9.25
CA VAL A 211 -12.62 5.44 -9.25
C VAL A 211 -12.14 6.89 -9.36
N TYR A 212 -11.09 7.26 -8.63
CA TYR A 212 -10.42 8.57 -8.71
C TYR A 212 -10.05 8.89 -10.16
N SER A 213 -9.32 8.00 -10.80
CA SER A 213 -8.86 8.17 -12.19
C SER A 213 -10.04 8.28 -13.18
N LEU A 214 -11.06 7.44 -13.04
CA LEU A 214 -12.25 7.50 -13.88
C LEU A 214 -13.00 8.85 -13.71
N THR A 215 -13.10 9.34 -12.47
CA THR A 215 -13.77 10.62 -12.17
C THR A 215 -12.97 11.81 -12.72
N MET A 216 -11.66 11.85 -12.50
CA MET A 216 -10.80 12.93 -13.01
C MET A 216 -10.79 12.98 -14.53
N ARG A 217 -10.76 11.83 -15.20
CA ARG A 217 -10.84 11.74 -16.66
C ARG A 217 -12.11 12.35 -17.24
N THR A 218 -13.25 12.27 -16.54
CA THR A 218 -14.50 12.88 -16.99
C THR A 218 -14.52 14.40 -16.82
N ARG A 219 -13.63 14.96 -16.00
CA ARG A 219 -13.57 16.38 -15.65
C ARG A 219 -12.43 17.13 -16.36
N SER A 220 -11.36 16.43 -16.71
CA SER A 220 -10.17 17.04 -17.30
C SER A 220 -10.28 17.18 -18.82
N ILE A 221 -9.85 18.33 -19.33
CA ILE A 221 -9.67 18.57 -20.77
C ILE A 221 -8.45 17.82 -21.29
N SER A 222 -7.43 17.59 -20.46
CA SER A 222 -6.25 16.80 -20.80
C SER A 222 -6.45 15.34 -20.33
N GLN A 223 -7.05 14.53 -21.16
CA GLN A 223 -7.45 13.12 -20.89
C GLN A 223 -6.30 12.18 -20.53
N VAL A 224 -5.06 12.64 -20.50
CA VAL A 224 -3.84 11.82 -20.45
C VAL A 224 -3.31 11.60 -19.05
N ILE A 225 -3.30 12.64 -18.21
CA ILE A 225 -2.68 12.59 -16.88
C ILE A 225 -3.46 11.69 -15.92
N ASP A 226 -4.77 11.54 -16.16
CA ASP A 226 -5.70 10.88 -15.22
C ASP A 226 -5.76 9.36 -15.37
N VAL A 227 -5.07 8.79 -16.36
CA VAL A 227 -5.08 7.34 -16.66
C VAL A 227 -4.18 6.54 -15.71
N TYR A 228 -3.05 7.11 -15.33
CA TYR A 228 -1.98 6.38 -14.63
C TYR A 228 -2.33 5.94 -13.21
N PRO A 229 -2.96 6.79 -12.36
CA PRO A 229 -3.35 6.35 -11.02
C PRO A 229 -4.35 5.19 -11.05
N GLY A 230 -5.26 5.19 -12.03
CA GLY A 230 -6.22 4.10 -12.22
C GLY A 230 -5.56 2.79 -12.63
N PHE A 231 -4.55 2.84 -13.52
CA PHE A 231 -3.81 1.65 -13.90
C PHE A 231 -3.01 1.08 -12.73
N ILE A 232 -2.27 1.93 -11.98
CA ILE A 232 -1.58 1.51 -10.76
C ILE A 232 -2.58 0.87 -9.77
N GLY A 233 -3.74 1.51 -9.57
CA GLY A 233 -4.82 1.00 -8.72
C GLY A 233 -5.36 -0.36 -9.18
N ALA A 234 -5.60 -0.53 -10.49
CA ALA A 234 -6.08 -1.79 -11.05
C ALA A 234 -5.06 -2.94 -10.87
N VAL A 235 -3.77 -2.66 -11.13
CA VAL A 235 -2.69 -3.63 -10.93
C VAL A 235 -2.55 -3.97 -9.44
N LEU A 236 -2.58 -2.97 -8.56
CA LEU A 236 -2.53 -3.17 -7.11
C LEU A 236 -3.72 -4.01 -6.62
N LEU A 237 -4.94 -3.72 -7.12
CA LEU A 237 -6.14 -4.49 -6.82
C LEU A 237 -5.99 -5.95 -7.24
N GLY A 238 -5.51 -6.20 -8.46
CA GLY A 238 -5.22 -7.56 -8.95
C GLY A 238 -4.23 -8.28 -8.05
N CYS A 239 -3.15 -7.62 -7.63
CA CYS A 239 -2.16 -8.17 -6.72
C CYS A 239 -2.74 -8.56 -5.36
N VAL A 240 -3.48 -7.67 -4.71
CA VAL A 240 -4.02 -7.96 -3.37
C VAL A 240 -5.15 -8.98 -3.40
N LEU A 241 -5.99 -8.99 -4.45
CA LEU A 241 -7.00 -10.03 -4.66
C LEU A 241 -6.35 -11.41 -4.92
N GLY A 242 -5.31 -11.46 -5.74
CA GLY A 242 -4.53 -12.67 -5.97
C GLY A 242 -3.85 -13.17 -4.70
N PHE A 243 -3.33 -12.28 -3.87
CA PHE A 243 -2.74 -12.63 -2.59
C PHE A 243 -3.77 -13.11 -1.57
N LEU A 244 -4.98 -12.57 -1.56
CA LEU A 244 -6.08 -13.03 -0.70
C LEU A 244 -6.44 -14.50 -0.92
N VAL A 245 -6.15 -15.11 -2.07
CA VAL A 245 -6.29 -16.57 -2.30
C VAL A 245 -5.48 -17.38 -1.28
N TYR A 246 -4.39 -16.81 -0.79
CA TYR A 246 -3.49 -17.43 0.19
C TYR A 246 -3.62 -16.83 1.60
N ASN A 247 -4.05 -15.57 1.69
CA ASN A 247 -4.02 -14.80 2.94
C ASN A 247 -5.37 -14.66 3.62
N HIS A 248 -6.51 -15.05 2.97
CA HIS A 248 -7.81 -15.06 3.66
C HIS A 248 -7.83 -16.08 4.80
N HIS A 249 -8.66 -15.80 5.81
CA HIS A 249 -8.76 -16.66 6.99
C HIS A 249 -9.39 -18.04 6.68
N PRO A 250 -8.77 -19.17 7.11
CA PRO A 250 -7.45 -19.28 7.74
C PRO A 250 -6.31 -19.13 6.72
N ALA A 251 -5.35 -18.27 7.02
CA ALA A 251 -4.29 -17.92 6.08
C ALA A 251 -3.33 -19.10 5.84
N LYS A 252 -2.99 -19.31 4.58
CA LYS A 252 -1.96 -20.26 4.12
C LYS A 252 -0.57 -19.63 4.08
N MET A 253 -0.51 -18.27 4.03
CA MET A 253 0.70 -17.48 3.93
C MET A 253 0.43 -16.07 4.48
N PHE A 254 1.33 -15.55 5.33
CA PHE A 254 1.30 -14.17 5.83
C PHE A 254 2.06 -13.23 4.89
N MET A 255 1.61 -11.98 4.84
CA MET A 255 2.18 -10.98 3.94
C MET A 255 3.63 -10.66 4.27
N GLY A 256 3.91 -10.42 5.55
CA GLY A 256 5.20 -9.97 6.06
C GLY A 256 5.50 -8.50 5.75
N ASP A 257 6.62 -8.03 6.27
CA ASP A 257 7.07 -6.67 6.08
C ASP A 257 7.38 -6.37 4.61
N THR A 258 7.83 -7.41 3.87
CA THR A 258 8.05 -7.35 2.40
C THR A 258 6.83 -6.81 1.66
N GLY A 259 5.65 -7.32 2.00
CA GLY A 259 4.43 -6.95 1.31
C GLY A 259 3.78 -5.69 1.86
N SER A 260 3.66 -5.59 3.18
CA SER A 260 2.92 -4.50 3.82
C SER A 260 3.58 -3.13 3.59
N LEU A 261 4.92 -3.03 3.64
CA LEU A 261 5.64 -1.80 3.31
C LEU A 261 5.48 -1.42 1.83
N PHE A 262 5.48 -2.42 0.93
CA PHE A 262 5.23 -2.21 -0.50
C PHE A 262 3.88 -1.57 -0.75
N LEU A 263 2.80 -2.09 -0.15
CA LEU A 263 1.44 -1.58 -0.35
C LEU A 263 1.33 -0.10 0.02
N GLY A 264 1.84 0.27 1.21
CA GLY A 264 1.85 1.66 1.66
C GLY A 264 2.64 2.58 0.74
N ALA A 265 3.77 2.09 0.23
CA ALA A 265 4.63 2.85 -0.68
C ALA A 265 3.98 3.07 -2.06
N VAL A 266 3.27 2.10 -2.62
CA VAL A 266 2.51 2.28 -3.88
C VAL A 266 1.43 3.35 -3.70
N ILE A 267 0.64 3.28 -2.63
CA ILE A 267 -0.44 4.23 -2.36
C ILE A 267 0.13 5.65 -2.20
N MET A 268 1.14 5.83 -1.35
CA MET A 268 1.72 7.14 -1.10
C MET A 268 2.53 7.68 -2.29
N GLY A 269 3.24 6.83 -3.01
CA GLY A 269 3.92 7.23 -4.23
C GLY A 269 2.94 7.77 -5.28
N THR A 270 1.79 7.12 -5.42
CA THR A 270 0.72 7.58 -6.33
C THR A 270 0.13 8.91 -5.87
N SER A 271 -0.09 9.10 -4.55
CA SER A 271 -0.61 10.36 -4.01
C SER A 271 0.30 11.56 -4.32
N VAL A 272 1.63 11.36 -4.28
CA VAL A 272 2.61 12.39 -4.65
C VAL A 272 2.53 12.70 -6.15
N MET A 273 2.40 11.68 -7.00
CA MET A 273 2.30 11.84 -8.45
C MET A 273 1.08 12.67 -8.85
N VAL A 274 -0.05 12.47 -8.19
CA VAL A 274 -1.29 13.20 -8.50
C VAL A 274 -1.46 14.50 -7.70
N GLY A 275 -0.60 14.76 -6.70
CA GLY A 275 -0.69 15.96 -5.85
C GLY A 275 -1.81 15.93 -4.81
N GLU A 276 -2.39 14.76 -4.52
CA GLU A 276 -3.57 14.59 -3.68
C GLU A 276 -3.27 13.87 -2.36
N LEU A 277 -2.31 14.42 -1.59
CA LEU A 277 -1.84 13.78 -0.36
C LEU A 277 -2.96 13.51 0.65
N ILE A 278 -3.75 14.56 0.98
CA ILE A 278 -4.82 14.45 2.00
C ILE A 278 -5.90 13.48 1.54
N LEU A 279 -6.25 13.50 0.27
CA LEU A 279 -7.28 12.65 -0.30
C LEU A 279 -6.91 11.16 -0.19
N PHE A 280 -5.65 10.81 -0.51
CA PHE A 280 -5.17 9.45 -0.41
C PHE A 280 -4.98 8.99 1.05
N VAL A 281 -4.57 9.89 1.93
CA VAL A 281 -4.54 9.62 3.38
C VAL A 281 -5.96 9.38 3.90
N LEU A 282 -6.95 10.14 3.45
CA LEU A 282 -8.36 9.95 3.81
C LEU A 282 -8.89 8.62 3.29
N ALA A 283 -8.60 8.27 2.02
CA ALA A 283 -9.00 6.96 1.47
C ALA A 283 -8.38 5.79 2.25
N GLY A 284 -7.11 5.91 2.67
CA GLY A 284 -6.41 4.92 3.48
C GLY A 284 -6.51 5.17 5.00
N PHE A 285 -7.50 5.94 5.47
CA PHE A 285 -7.55 6.38 6.86
C PHE A 285 -7.70 5.22 7.86
N MET A 286 -8.20 4.08 7.43
CA MET A 286 -8.25 2.89 8.29
C MET A 286 -6.84 2.42 8.71
N PHE A 287 -5.84 2.49 7.83
CA PHE A 287 -4.44 2.24 8.18
C PHE A 287 -3.94 3.26 9.23
N VAL A 288 -4.31 4.54 9.03
CA VAL A 288 -3.93 5.62 9.96
C VAL A 288 -4.54 5.39 11.34
N ILE A 289 -5.80 4.96 11.43
CA ILE A 289 -6.48 4.64 12.71
C ILE A 289 -5.71 3.54 13.46
N GLU A 290 -5.28 2.48 12.77
CA GLU A 290 -4.51 1.38 13.36
C GLU A 290 -3.19 1.90 13.98
N MET A 291 -2.45 2.71 13.22
CA MET A 291 -1.21 3.31 13.70
C MET A 291 -1.47 4.27 14.88
N LEU A 292 -2.44 5.17 14.75
CA LEU A 292 -2.77 6.13 15.80
C LEU A 292 -3.22 5.46 17.09
N SER A 293 -3.99 4.36 17.00
CA SER A 293 -4.38 3.58 18.18
C SER A 293 -3.17 3.05 18.95
N SER A 294 -2.15 2.60 18.23
CA SER A 294 -0.89 2.11 18.82
C SER A 294 -0.07 3.24 19.44
N LEU A 295 0.05 4.38 18.74
CA LEU A 295 0.74 5.55 19.25
C LEU A 295 0.06 6.11 20.51
N LEU A 296 -1.26 6.28 20.45
CA LEU A 296 -2.07 6.77 21.57
C LEU A 296 -1.93 5.84 22.79
N GLN A 297 -2.02 4.54 22.58
CA GLN A 297 -1.82 3.55 23.64
C GLN A 297 -0.43 3.68 24.29
N ARG A 298 0.65 3.78 23.49
CA ARG A 298 2.01 3.92 24.01
C ARG A 298 2.19 5.22 24.81
N VAL A 299 1.71 6.35 24.30
CA VAL A 299 1.82 7.64 24.98
C VAL A 299 1.02 7.63 26.27
N TYR A 300 -0.25 7.20 26.23
CA TYR A 300 -1.10 7.14 27.42
C TYR A 300 -0.54 6.19 28.49
N TYR A 301 -0.05 5.01 28.08
CA TYR A 301 0.56 4.05 29.01
C TYR A 301 1.75 4.64 29.77
N LYS A 302 2.60 5.40 29.08
CA LYS A 302 3.72 6.10 29.72
C LYS A 302 3.27 7.22 30.67
N LEU A 303 2.31 8.05 30.23
CA LEU A 303 1.83 9.20 31.02
C LEU A 303 0.97 8.79 32.21
N SER A 304 0.22 7.69 32.11
CA SER A 304 -0.69 7.19 33.13
C SER A 304 -0.09 6.15 34.07
N HIS A 305 1.24 5.96 34.03
CA HIS A 305 1.96 4.97 34.84
C HIS A 305 1.40 3.54 34.72
N GLY A 306 1.15 3.10 33.46
CA GLY A 306 0.79 1.71 33.17
C GLY A 306 -0.71 1.47 32.91
N LYS A 307 -1.57 2.49 32.89
CA LYS A 307 -2.98 2.33 32.50
C LYS A 307 -3.10 2.22 30.97
N ARG A 308 -4.11 1.47 30.52
CA ARG A 308 -4.38 1.22 29.10
C ARG A 308 -5.72 1.85 28.69
N ILE A 309 -5.77 2.48 27.51
CA ILE A 309 -7.02 2.93 26.88
C ILE A 309 -7.70 1.74 26.21
N PHE A 310 -6.96 1.02 25.37
CA PHE A 310 -7.43 -0.19 24.70
C PHE A 310 -6.98 -1.42 25.45
N LYS A 311 -7.76 -2.51 25.40
CA LYS A 311 -7.33 -3.81 25.98
C LYS A 311 -6.00 -4.26 25.40
N MET A 312 -5.79 -4.02 24.11
CA MET A 312 -4.55 -4.22 23.37
C MET A 312 -4.52 -3.24 22.19
N ALA A 313 -3.37 -2.84 21.71
CA ALA A 313 -3.17 -2.06 20.49
C ALA A 313 -2.25 -2.84 19.53
N PRO A 314 -2.44 -2.73 18.22
CA PRO A 314 -3.39 -1.90 17.48
C PRO A 314 -4.87 -2.24 17.71
N LEU A 315 -5.78 -1.46 17.07
CA LEU A 315 -7.21 -1.53 17.33
C LEU A 315 -7.83 -2.90 16.97
N HIS A 316 -7.34 -3.58 15.92
CA HIS A 316 -7.79 -4.93 15.58
C HIS A 316 -7.60 -5.91 16.75
N HIS A 317 -6.49 -5.86 17.46
CA HIS A 317 -6.27 -6.69 18.66
C HIS A 317 -7.18 -6.30 19.84
N HIS A 318 -7.57 -5.02 19.93
CA HIS A 318 -8.57 -4.61 20.93
C HIS A 318 -9.89 -5.35 20.70
N PHE A 319 -10.37 -5.43 19.47
CA PHE A 319 -11.62 -6.11 19.14
C PHE A 319 -11.52 -7.63 19.29
N GLU A 320 -10.37 -8.25 18.99
CA GLU A 320 -10.12 -9.67 19.34
C GLU A 320 -10.26 -9.90 20.86
N LYS A 321 -9.65 -9.05 21.68
CA LYS A 321 -9.78 -9.09 23.15
C LYS A 321 -11.20 -8.74 23.65
N CYS A 322 -12.03 -8.17 22.80
CA CYS A 322 -13.47 -7.99 23.04
C CYS A 322 -14.32 -9.19 22.58
N GLY A 323 -13.69 -10.25 22.05
CA GLY A 323 -14.36 -11.49 21.64
C GLY A 323 -14.89 -11.47 20.19
N TRP A 324 -14.45 -10.53 19.36
CA TRP A 324 -14.82 -10.56 17.95
C TRP A 324 -13.98 -11.61 17.21
N LYS A 325 -14.64 -12.33 16.30
CA LYS A 325 -13.95 -13.25 15.38
C LYS A 325 -13.16 -12.46 14.34
N GLU A 326 -12.00 -12.98 13.94
CA GLU A 326 -11.10 -12.34 12.97
C GLU A 326 -11.81 -11.94 11.66
N VAL A 327 -12.59 -12.85 11.07
CA VAL A 327 -13.37 -12.57 9.86
C VAL A 327 -14.34 -11.39 10.04
N LYS A 328 -14.95 -11.24 11.23
CA LYS A 328 -15.82 -10.10 11.54
C LYS A 328 -15.03 -8.79 11.60
N ILE A 329 -13.84 -8.81 12.20
CA ILE A 329 -12.96 -7.62 12.29
C ILE A 329 -12.56 -7.18 10.87
N VAL A 330 -12.07 -8.13 10.06
CA VAL A 330 -11.68 -7.87 8.67
C VAL A 330 -12.84 -7.30 7.86
N GLY A 331 -14.04 -7.89 7.96
CA GLY A 331 -15.23 -7.39 7.26
C GLY A 331 -15.63 -5.99 7.68
N VAL A 332 -15.67 -5.71 8.98
CA VAL A 332 -16.05 -4.37 9.50
C VAL A 332 -15.00 -3.33 9.14
N PHE A 333 -13.70 -3.64 9.27
CA PHE A 333 -12.63 -2.70 8.95
C PHE A 333 -12.56 -2.40 7.45
N SER A 334 -12.82 -3.41 6.60
CA SER A 334 -12.92 -3.21 5.14
C SER A 334 -14.12 -2.33 4.78
N LEU A 335 -15.27 -2.52 5.45
CA LEU A 335 -16.44 -1.66 5.26
C LEU A 335 -16.16 -0.22 5.69
N VAL A 336 -15.53 -0.01 6.85
CA VAL A 336 -15.12 1.33 7.33
C VAL A 336 -14.12 1.95 6.35
N SER A 337 -13.16 1.19 5.84
CA SER A 337 -12.23 1.64 4.81
C SER A 337 -12.97 2.06 3.52
N ALA A 338 -13.96 1.29 3.08
CA ALA A 338 -14.77 1.66 1.92
C ALA A 338 -15.57 2.95 2.15
N LEU A 339 -16.04 3.21 3.38
CA LEU A 339 -16.68 4.47 3.74
C LEU A 339 -15.69 5.65 3.68
N PHE A 340 -14.45 5.49 4.14
CA PHE A 340 -13.42 6.51 3.98
C PHE A 340 -13.06 6.75 2.52
N CYS A 341 -13.01 5.71 1.69
CA CYS A 341 -12.84 5.85 0.25
C CYS A 341 -14.00 6.63 -0.40
N LEU A 342 -15.23 6.36 0.02
CA LEU A 342 -16.41 7.13 -0.42
C LEU A 342 -16.33 8.59 0.02
N LEU A 343 -15.95 8.85 1.28
CA LEU A 343 -15.73 10.22 1.77
C LEU A 343 -14.62 10.93 0.99
N ALA A 344 -13.51 10.25 0.70
CA ALA A 344 -12.45 10.81 -0.12
C ALA A 344 -12.97 11.16 -1.54
N TRP A 345 -13.76 10.27 -2.14
CA TRP A 345 -14.38 10.54 -3.44
C TRP A 345 -15.34 11.74 -3.39
N LEU A 346 -16.16 11.85 -2.35
CA LEU A 346 -17.03 13.02 -2.15
C LEU A 346 -16.23 14.32 -1.93
N GLY A 347 -15.09 14.23 -1.24
CA GLY A 347 -14.22 15.39 -0.98
C GLY A 347 -13.53 15.95 -2.22
N MET A 348 -13.48 15.19 -3.32
CA MET A 348 -12.96 15.67 -4.60
C MET A 348 -14.06 16.20 -5.55
N MET A 349 -15.35 15.98 -5.21
CA MET A 349 -16.49 16.38 -6.04
C MET A 349 -16.81 17.85 -5.89
#